data_86136008d58c63625147a520bdbd2615
#
_entry.id   86136008d58c63625147a520bdbd2615
#
_cell.length_a   1.000
_cell.length_b   1.000
_cell.length_c   1.000
_cell.angle_alpha   90.00
_cell.angle_beta   90.00
_cell.angle_gamma   90.00
#
_symmetry.space_group_name_H-M   'P 1'
#
loop_
_entity.id
_entity.type
_entity.pdbx_description
1 polymer ?
#
loop_
_entity_poly.entity_id
_entity_poly.type
_entity_poly.pdbx_seq_one_letter_code
_entity_poly.pdbx_strand_id
1 'polypeptide(L)'
;EPDFIKPHFGLRLFPVWHIGTDYLHEIGKNWYTHLTDNGVEFMWNTKVTDIDFIYKFINFSSKNPKFNSVSSYDRLMFGVGKSGIDFGKQLAEKYDLPTESKPVQIGVRFEAPQHHFQKLIDISYDFKLYKKFDNVSLRSFCTNNNAAFVAVEDTYGNHSYNGHAKKDMTYRNDMTNFGILMEIKGIDKPFDWSREAVKKLQIAGTGTYYSPSDRIPSQTSEGNFVRCVVVENMEPLHDALGIENANYIVDFIKDMT
;
A
#
# COMPACT_ATOMS: atom_id res chain seq x y z
N GLU A 1 0.55 1.84 28.85
CA GLU A 1 -0.39 2.02 27.72
C GLU A 1 -1.59 2.83 28.18
N PRO A 2 -2.20 3.65 27.30
CA PRO A 2 -3.38 4.42 27.70
C PRO A 2 -4.56 3.53 28.06
N ASP A 3 -5.29 3.86 29.12
CA ASP A 3 -6.39 3.04 29.67
C ASP A 3 -7.56 2.80 28.71
N PHE A 4 -7.68 3.61 27.64
CA PHE A 4 -8.73 3.44 26.63
C PHE A 4 -8.40 2.38 25.55
N ILE A 5 -7.18 1.83 25.55
CA ILE A 5 -6.81 0.76 24.63
C ILE A 5 -7.17 -0.58 25.28
N LYS A 6 -7.96 -1.37 24.58
CA LYS A 6 -8.34 -2.70 25.06
C LYS A 6 -7.11 -3.58 25.33
N PRO A 7 -7.06 -4.34 26.42
CA PRO A 7 -5.84 -5.07 26.85
C PRO A 7 -5.23 -6.04 25.84
N HIS A 8 -6.00 -6.46 24.85
CA HIS A 8 -5.54 -7.40 23.82
C HIS A 8 -4.87 -6.71 22.62
N PHE A 9 -4.86 -5.37 22.59
CA PHE A 9 -4.10 -4.60 21.61
C PHE A 9 -2.75 -4.18 22.18
N GLY A 10 -1.71 -4.28 21.35
CA GLY A 10 -0.50 -3.51 21.55
C GLY A 10 -0.56 -2.20 20.78
N LEU A 11 0.05 -1.17 21.33
CA LEU A 11 0.19 0.15 20.69
C LEU A 11 1.66 0.43 20.38
N ARG A 12 1.93 0.92 19.16
CA ARG A 12 3.21 1.54 18.81
C ARG A 12 2.95 2.91 18.23
N LEU A 13 3.76 3.86 18.65
CA LEU A 13 3.71 5.25 18.21
C LEU A 13 4.93 5.52 17.33
N PHE A 14 4.71 6.20 16.23
CA PHE A 14 5.76 6.64 15.34
C PHE A 14 5.72 8.16 15.22
N PRO A 15 6.79 8.85 15.57
CA PRO A 15 6.87 10.31 15.44
C PRO A 15 7.11 10.69 13.98
N VAL A 16 6.09 10.55 13.15
CA VAL A 16 6.13 10.90 11.74
C VAL A 16 5.39 12.19 11.46
N TRP A 17 5.95 13.00 10.57
CA TRP A 17 5.30 14.19 10.05
C TRP A 17 4.75 13.88 8.67
N HIS A 18 3.44 13.98 8.52
CA HIS A 18 2.82 13.80 7.23
C HIS A 18 3.01 15.05 6.37
N ILE A 19 3.63 14.89 5.20
CA ILE A 19 3.92 16.01 4.29
C ILE A 19 2.66 16.49 3.58
N GLY A 20 1.72 15.59 3.33
CA GLY A 20 0.56 15.79 2.48
C GLY A 20 0.78 15.23 1.07
N THR A 21 -0.21 14.53 0.56
CA THR A 21 -0.15 13.96 -0.80
C THR A 21 -0.11 15.05 -1.86
N ASP A 22 -0.74 16.18 -1.59
CA ASP A 22 -0.78 17.37 -2.44
C ASP A 22 0.61 17.99 -2.69
N TYR A 23 1.54 17.88 -1.72
CA TYR A 23 2.90 18.41 -1.88
C TYR A 23 3.89 17.42 -2.52
N LEU A 24 3.52 16.17 -2.71
CA LEU A 24 4.45 15.17 -3.27
C LEU A 24 4.90 15.52 -4.69
N HIS A 25 4.03 16.14 -5.48
CA HIS A 25 4.40 16.57 -6.84
C HIS A 25 5.48 17.65 -6.83
N GLU A 26 5.35 18.64 -5.95
CA GLU A 26 6.34 19.71 -5.80
C GLU A 26 7.69 19.20 -5.30
N ILE A 27 7.64 18.34 -4.28
CA ILE A 27 8.84 17.68 -3.75
C ILE A 27 9.53 16.86 -4.84
N GLY A 28 8.78 16.06 -5.60
CA GLY A 28 9.32 15.27 -6.71
C GLY A 28 9.96 16.16 -7.78
N LYS A 29 9.34 17.30 -8.13
CA LYS A 29 9.88 18.26 -9.06
C LYS A 29 11.18 18.89 -8.55
N ASN A 30 11.24 19.27 -7.28
CA ASN A 30 12.42 19.85 -6.67
C ASN A 30 13.59 18.84 -6.65
N TRP A 31 13.32 17.60 -6.30
CA TRP A 31 14.31 16.52 -6.38
C TRP A 31 14.80 16.28 -7.80
N TYR A 32 13.89 16.22 -8.76
CA TYR A 32 14.23 16.05 -10.17
C TYR A 32 15.16 17.16 -10.66
N THR A 33 14.82 18.43 -10.39
CA THR A 33 15.65 19.59 -10.75
C THR A 33 17.02 19.50 -10.10
N HIS A 34 17.06 19.27 -8.79
CA HIS A 34 18.32 19.15 -8.05
C HIS A 34 19.23 18.05 -8.61
N LEU A 35 18.71 16.89 -8.90
CA LEU A 35 19.47 15.76 -9.44
C LEU A 35 19.97 16.07 -10.86
N THR A 36 19.14 16.66 -11.70
CA THR A 36 19.51 17.03 -13.08
C THR A 36 20.62 18.08 -13.08
N ASP A 37 20.52 19.10 -12.22
CA ASP A 37 21.54 20.15 -12.09
C ASP A 37 22.87 19.60 -11.59
N ASN A 38 22.85 18.45 -10.90
CA ASN A 38 24.05 17.74 -10.45
C ASN A 38 24.49 16.60 -11.39
N GLY A 39 24.01 16.60 -12.64
CA GLY A 39 24.49 15.70 -13.70
C GLY A 39 23.84 14.33 -13.75
N VAL A 40 22.72 14.11 -13.04
CA VAL A 40 21.96 12.86 -13.17
C VAL A 40 21.15 12.89 -14.45
N GLU A 41 21.30 11.87 -15.29
CA GLU A 41 20.53 11.69 -16.51
C GLU A 41 19.31 10.79 -16.24
N PHE A 42 18.12 11.26 -16.65
CA PHE A 42 16.87 10.55 -16.56
C PHE A 42 16.44 10.03 -17.93
N MET A 43 16.31 8.73 -18.06
CA MET A 43 15.86 8.08 -19.29
C MET A 43 14.34 7.79 -19.23
N TRP A 44 13.53 8.82 -19.46
CA TRP A 44 12.07 8.70 -19.46
C TRP A 44 11.54 7.86 -20.61
N ASN A 45 10.39 7.20 -20.40
CA ASN A 45 9.77 6.29 -21.38
C ASN A 45 10.70 5.18 -21.84
N THR A 46 11.56 4.74 -20.93
CA THR A 46 12.57 3.70 -21.17
C THR A 46 12.35 2.55 -20.22
N LYS A 47 12.23 1.34 -20.75
CA LYS A 47 12.05 0.11 -19.98
C LYS A 47 13.32 -0.72 -20.07
N VAL A 48 13.91 -1.06 -18.92
CA VAL A 48 14.96 -2.08 -18.87
C VAL A 48 14.34 -3.44 -19.22
N THR A 49 14.96 -4.14 -20.17
CA THR A 49 14.47 -5.43 -20.67
C THR A 49 15.33 -6.59 -20.23
N ASP A 50 16.62 -6.35 -19.98
CA ASP A 50 17.53 -7.35 -19.44
C ASP A 50 18.73 -6.67 -18.76
N ILE A 51 19.38 -7.39 -17.86
CA ILE A 51 20.62 -6.97 -17.21
C ILE A 51 21.61 -8.12 -17.31
N ASP A 52 22.80 -7.83 -17.81
CA ASP A 52 23.93 -8.76 -17.79
C ASP A 52 24.86 -8.39 -16.64
N PHE A 53 24.84 -9.22 -15.59
CA PHE A 53 25.69 -9.01 -14.41
C PHE A 53 27.14 -9.44 -14.63
N ILE A 54 27.42 -10.27 -15.62
CA ILE A 54 28.77 -10.77 -15.94
C ILE A 54 29.53 -9.72 -16.72
N TYR A 55 28.94 -9.25 -17.81
CA TYR A 55 29.56 -8.27 -18.72
C TYR A 55 29.19 -6.82 -18.36
N LYS A 56 28.33 -6.62 -17.35
CA LYS A 56 27.88 -5.32 -16.87
C LYS A 56 27.20 -4.45 -17.92
N PHE A 57 26.23 -5.03 -18.61
CA PHE A 57 25.39 -4.33 -19.57
C PHE A 57 23.92 -4.33 -19.14
N ILE A 58 23.25 -3.24 -19.49
CA ILE A 58 21.79 -3.11 -19.36
C ILE A 58 21.22 -3.00 -20.76
N ASN A 59 20.28 -3.85 -21.08
CA ASN A 59 19.46 -3.76 -22.27
C ASN A 59 18.16 -3.04 -21.93
N PHE A 60 17.75 -2.14 -22.80
CA PHE A 60 16.49 -1.41 -22.62
C PHE A 60 15.81 -1.07 -23.93
N SER A 61 14.52 -0.82 -23.84
CA SER A 61 13.69 -0.32 -24.93
C SER A 61 13.25 1.10 -24.58
N SER A 62 13.55 2.05 -25.46
CA SER A 62 13.17 3.45 -25.27
C SER A 62 12.34 3.96 -26.43
N LYS A 63 11.33 4.80 -26.11
CA LYS A 63 10.62 5.57 -27.14
C LYS A 63 11.41 6.81 -27.60
N ASN A 64 12.48 7.15 -26.89
CA ASN A 64 13.34 8.25 -27.23
C ASN A 64 14.51 7.76 -28.10
N PRO A 65 14.64 8.20 -29.37
CA PRO A 65 15.68 7.73 -30.29
C PRO A 65 17.11 8.18 -29.88
N LYS A 66 17.24 9.07 -28.93
CA LYS A 66 18.56 9.49 -28.40
C LYS A 66 19.24 8.41 -27.57
N PHE A 67 18.48 7.46 -27.04
CA PHE A 67 19.02 6.40 -26.21
C PHE A 67 19.32 5.15 -27.05
N ASN A 68 20.54 4.65 -26.94
CA ASN A 68 20.90 3.34 -27.47
C ASN A 68 20.14 2.25 -26.72
N SER A 69 20.01 1.09 -27.32
CA SER A 69 19.33 -0.05 -26.69
C SER A 69 20.17 -0.77 -25.63
N VAL A 70 21.44 -0.41 -25.49
CA VAL A 70 22.41 -1.03 -24.56
C VAL A 70 23.28 0.05 -23.92
N SER A 71 23.53 -0.11 -22.62
CA SER A 71 24.49 0.72 -21.86
C SER A 71 25.30 -0.15 -20.92
N SER A 72 26.58 0.18 -20.74
CA SER A 72 27.42 -0.43 -19.70
C SER A 72 27.25 0.30 -18.37
N TYR A 73 27.62 -0.37 -17.27
CA TYR A 73 27.62 0.22 -15.94
C TYR A 73 28.82 -0.26 -15.11
N ASP A 74 29.32 0.58 -14.24
CA ASP A 74 30.32 0.22 -13.23
C ASP A 74 29.66 -0.35 -11.98
N ARG A 75 28.60 0.30 -11.53
CA ARG A 75 27.78 -0.11 -10.38
C ARG A 75 26.32 -0.02 -10.73
N LEU A 76 25.53 -0.96 -10.23
CA LEU A 76 24.09 -1.02 -10.45
C LEU A 76 23.35 -0.95 -9.11
N MET A 77 22.37 -0.06 -9.02
CA MET A 77 21.39 -0.06 -7.96
C MET A 77 20.05 -0.49 -8.54
N PHE A 78 19.49 -1.58 -8.04
CA PHE A 78 18.24 -2.16 -8.52
C PHE A 78 17.08 -1.74 -7.61
N GLY A 79 16.21 -0.85 -8.11
CA GLY A 79 15.10 -0.28 -7.33
C GLY A 79 13.81 -0.19 -8.15
N VAL A 80 13.34 -1.31 -8.68
CA VAL A 80 12.27 -1.38 -9.68
C VAL A 80 10.84 -1.27 -9.13
N GLY A 81 10.69 -1.21 -7.81
CA GLY A 81 9.39 -1.10 -7.13
C GLY A 81 8.44 -2.26 -7.46
N LYS A 82 7.15 -2.07 -7.18
CA LYS A 82 6.11 -3.08 -7.40
C LYS A 82 6.07 -3.55 -8.86
N SER A 83 6.17 -2.64 -9.82
CA SER A 83 6.06 -2.95 -11.25
C SER A 83 7.24 -3.76 -11.82
N GLY A 84 8.33 -3.85 -11.11
CA GLY A 84 9.48 -4.63 -11.50
C GLY A 84 9.66 -5.97 -10.78
N ILE A 85 8.71 -6.40 -9.96
CA ILE A 85 8.84 -7.65 -9.18
C ILE A 85 9.05 -8.87 -10.10
N ASP A 86 8.26 -9.02 -11.15
CA ASP A 86 8.40 -10.14 -12.08
C ASP A 86 9.75 -10.10 -12.81
N PHE A 87 10.23 -8.91 -13.15
CA PHE A 87 11.56 -8.73 -13.72
C PHE A 87 12.68 -9.08 -12.72
N GLY A 88 12.54 -8.69 -11.47
CA GLY A 88 13.46 -9.08 -10.40
C GLY A 88 13.51 -10.58 -10.20
N LYS A 89 12.35 -11.26 -10.23
CA LYS A 89 12.26 -12.72 -10.16
C LYS A 89 12.97 -13.40 -11.33
N GLN A 90 12.74 -12.93 -12.55
CA GLN A 90 13.41 -13.45 -13.75
C GLN A 90 14.94 -13.32 -13.66
N LEU A 91 15.45 -12.19 -13.17
CA LEU A 91 16.89 -12.00 -12.97
C LEU A 91 17.45 -12.92 -11.88
N ALA A 92 16.72 -13.11 -10.80
CA ALA A 92 17.12 -14.02 -9.72
C ALA A 92 17.21 -15.46 -10.21
N GLU A 93 16.24 -15.91 -10.99
CA GLU A 93 16.24 -17.23 -11.62
C GLU A 93 17.40 -17.38 -12.65
N LYS A 94 17.60 -16.37 -13.51
CA LYS A 94 18.63 -16.36 -14.55
C LYS A 94 20.05 -16.49 -13.98
N TYR A 95 20.29 -15.87 -12.83
CA TYR A 95 21.64 -15.79 -12.22
C TYR A 95 21.77 -16.62 -10.93
N ASP A 96 20.81 -17.48 -10.64
CA ASP A 96 20.78 -18.31 -9.43
C ASP A 96 21.03 -17.49 -8.14
N LEU A 97 20.36 -16.33 -8.06
CA LEU A 97 20.51 -15.47 -6.90
C LEU A 97 19.69 -16.02 -5.71
N PRO A 98 20.22 -15.97 -4.49
CA PRO A 98 19.48 -16.43 -3.33
C PRO A 98 18.22 -15.56 -3.11
N THR A 99 17.10 -16.22 -2.97
CA THR A 99 15.81 -15.57 -2.69
C THR A 99 15.19 -16.12 -1.43
N GLU A 100 14.47 -15.29 -0.71
CA GLU A 100 13.74 -15.66 0.50
C GLU A 100 12.26 -15.22 0.36
N SER A 101 11.36 -16.16 0.58
CA SER A 101 9.93 -15.84 0.67
C SER A 101 9.60 -15.17 1.99
N LYS A 102 8.95 -14.03 1.93
CA LYS A 102 8.42 -13.32 3.11
C LYS A 102 6.96 -13.74 3.36
N PRO A 103 6.45 -13.61 4.59
CA PRO A 103 5.04 -13.80 4.88
C PRO A 103 4.16 -12.93 3.98
N VAL A 104 2.97 -13.42 3.66
CA VAL A 104 1.97 -12.63 2.94
C VAL A 104 1.51 -11.48 3.81
N GLN A 105 1.45 -10.29 3.23
CA GLN A 105 0.81 -9.14 3.85
C GLN A 105 -0.33 -8.67 2.96
N ILE A 106 -1.56 -8.86 3.41
CA ILE A 106 -2.79 -8.50 2.72
C ILE A 106 -3.78 -7.93 3.74
N GLY A 107 -4.72 -7.12 3.31
CA GLY A 107 -5.68 -6.54 4.24
C GLY A 107 -6.70 -5.64 3.59
N VAL A 108 -7.33 -4.82 4.40
CA VAL A 108 -8.40 -3.90 3.99
C VAL A 108 -8.01 -2.46 4.30
N ARG A 109 -8.59 -1.52 3.57
CA ARG A 109 -8.56 -0.10 3.94
C ARG A 109 -9.82 0.22 4.72
N PHE A 110 -9.63 0.75 5.93
CA PHE A 110 -10.70 1.16 6.83
C PHE A 110 -10.84 2.67 6.84
N GLU A 111 -12.06 3.18 6.84
CA GLU A 111 -12.35 4.62 6.97
C GLU A 111 -13.50 4.83 7.95
N ALA A 112 -13.41 5.88 8.75
CA ALA A 112 -14.43 6.27 9.70
C ALA A 112 -14.38 7.78 10.00
N PRO A 113 -15.46 8.35 10.59
CA PRO A 113 -15.40 9.67 11.18
C PRO A 113 -14.27 9.77 12.20
N GLN A 114 -13.46 10.82 12.10
CA GLN A 114 -12.24 10.97 12.89
C GLN A 114 -12.48 10.95 14.40
N HIS A 115 -13.62 11.48 14.86
CA HIS A 115 -13.93 11.58 16.28
C HIS A 115 -13.94 10.22 17.01
N HIS A 116 -14.20 9.12 16.30
CA HIS A 116 -14.11 7.78 16.90
C HIS A 116 -12.68 7.39 17.30
N PHE A 117 -11.69 7.96 16.63
CA PHE A 117 -10.27 7.68 16.86
C PHE A 117 -9.51 8.87 17.44
N GLN A 118 -10.21 9.93 17.87
CA GLN A 118 -9.57 11.19 18.27
C GLN A 118 -8.54 10.98 19.38
N LYS A 119 -8.81 10.16 20.39
CA LYS A 119 -7.87 9.87 21.47
C LYS A 119 -6.55 9.25 20.98
N LEU A 120 -6.59 8.41 19.97
CA LEU A 120 -5.40 7.83 19.36
C LEU A 120 -4.65 8.86 18.51
N ILE A 121 -5.38 9.66 17.74
CA ILE A 121 -4.85 10.71 16.86
C ILE A 121 -4.14 11.79 17.67
N ASP A 122 -4.69 12.15 18.83
CA ASP A 122 -4.10 13.14 19.74
C ASP A 122 -2.76 12.69 20.33
N ILE A 123 -2.56 11.38 20.48
CA ILE A 123 -1.29 10.81 20.94
C ILE A 123 -0.27 10.74 19.78
N SER A 124 -0.71 10.33 18.60
CA SER A 124 0.17 10.20 17.44
C SER A 124 -0.62 10.27 16.14
N TYR A 125 -0.12 11.05 15.17
CA TYR A 125 -0.71 11.10 13.83
C TYR A 125 -0.82 9.72 13.20
N ASP A 126 0.22 8.90 13.31
CA ASP A 126 0.28 7.54 12.75
C ASP A 126 0.43 6.51 13.87
N PHE A 127 -0.68 6.19 14.51
CA PHE A 127 -0.73 5.14 15.51
C PHE A 127 -0.75 3.75 14.86
N LYS A 128 -0.12 2.78 15.53
CA LYS A 128 -0.14 1.37 15.14
C LYS A 128 -0.76 0.55 16.26
N LEU A 129 -2.02 0.18 16.08
CA LEU A 129 -2.63 -0.89 16.89
C LEU A 129 -2.25 -2.23 16.27
N TYR A 130 -1.89 -3.19 17.09
CA TYR A 130 -1.58 -4.53 16.62
C TYR A 130 -2.16 -5.60 17.55
N LYS A 131 -2.54 -6.71 16.95
CA LYS A 131 -3.06 -7.88 17.63
C LYS A 131 -2.44 -9.11 17.01
N LYS A 132 -2.04 -10.08 17.84
CA LYS A 132 -1.46 -11.35 17.39
C LYS A 132 -2.42 -12.48 17.64
N PHE A 133 -2.51 -13.36 16.68
CA PHE A 133 -3.11 -14.67 16.73
C PHE A 133 -2.02 -15.72 16.46
N ASP A 134 -2.31 -17.00 16.46
CA ASP A 134 -1.27 -18.04 16.34
C ASP A 134 -0.39 -17.87 15.09
N ASN A 135 -0.96 -17.95 13.89
CA ASN A 135 -0.23 -17.85 12.62
C ASN A 135 -0.41 -16.51 11.90
N VAL A 136 -1.20 -15.60 12.50
CA VAL A 136 -1.61 -14.35 11.89
C VAL A 136 -1.32 -13.21 12.86
N SER A 137 -0.86 -12.09 12.33
CA SER A 137 -0.82 -10.84 13.07
C SER A 137 -1.49 -9.73 12.27
N LEU A 138 -2.30 -8.93 12.95
CA LEU A 138 -2.93 -7.76 12.35
C LEU A 138 -2.37 -6.48 12.95
N ARG A 139 -2.29 -5.45 12.11
CA ARG A 139 -1.92 -4.11 12.54
C ARG A 139 -2.59 -3.03 11.72
N SER A 140 -2.90 -1.90 12.34
CA SER A 140 -3.18 -0.68 11.59
C SER A 140 -1.89 -0.11 10.99
N PHE A 141 -2.00 0.57 9.86
CA PHE A 141 -0.86 1.26 9.24
C PHE A 141 -1.31 2.39 8.33
N CYS A 142 -0.39 3.30 8.03
CA CYS A 142 -0.60 4.39 7.07
C CYS A 142 -1.88 5.18 7.39
N THR A 143 -1.94 5.73 8.60
CA THR A 143 -3.06 6.53 9.07
C THR A 143 -3.09 7.89 8.38
N ASN A 144 -4.28 8.31 7.96
CA ASN A 144 -4.52 9.61 7.37
C ASN A 144 -5.68 10.28 8.11
N ASN A 145 -5.50 11.53 8.50
CA ASN A 145 -6.43 12.27 9.35
C ASN A 145 -6.77 13.63 8.75
N ASN A 146 -7.86 14.21 9.18
CA ASN A 146 -8.39 15.54 8.85
C ASN A 146 -8.86 15.68 7.39
N ALA A 147 -7.97 15.83 6.43
CA ALA A 147 -8.27 15.85 5.01
C ALA A 147 -7.94 14.49 4.38
N ALA A 148 -8.54 13.43 4.91
CA ALA A 148 -8.24 12.05 4.58
C ALA A 148 -9.12 11.53 3.44
N PHE A 149 -8.48 10.85 2.48
CA PHE A 149 -9.13 10.28 1.30
C PHE A 149 -8.64 8.86 1.06
N VAL A 150 -9.49 8.05 0.45
CA VAL A 150 -9.11 6.75 -0.08
C VAL A 150 -9.06 6.84 -1.60
N ALA A 151 -7.95 6.45 -2.19
CA ALA A 151 -7.77 6.40 -3.64
C ALA A 151 -7.62 4.96 -4.11
N VAL A 152 -8.09 4.70 -5.33
CA VAL A 152 -7.85 3.44 -6.03
C VAL A 152 -6.58 3.59 -6.86
N GLU A 153 -5.66 2.67 -6.68
CA GLU A 153 -4.46 2.57 -7.50
C GLU A 153 -4.50 1.27 -8.28
N ASP A 154 -4.26 1.36 -9.58
CA ASP A 154 -4.08 0.18 -10.43
C ASP A 154 -2.61 -0.28 -10.36
N THR A 155 -2.42 -1.55 -10.03
CA THR A 155 -1.12 -2.18 -10.07
C THR A 155 -1.26 -3.52 -10.79
N TYR A 156 -0.74 -3.64 -12.00
CA TYR A 156 -0.84 -4.85 -12.84
C TYR A 156 -2.27 -5.29 -13.18
N GLY A 157 -3.17 -4.35 -13.41
CA GLY A 157 -4.58 -4.65 -13.64
C GLY A 157 -5.30 -5.08 -12.37
N ASN A 158 -4.66 -4.91 -11.21
CA ASN A 158 -5.28 -5.13 -9.91
C ASN A 158 -5.47 -3.80 -9.20
N HIS A 159 -6.66 -3.54 -8.69
CA HIS A 159 -6.94 -2.35 -7.90
C HIS A 159 -6.52 -2.55 -6.45
N SER A 160 -5.86 -1.56 -5.89
CA SER A 160 -5.56 -1.47 -4.47
C SER A 160 -6.08 -0.15 -3.91
N TYR A 161 -6.39 -0.13 -2.61
CA TYR A 161 -6.93 1.04 -1.93
C TYR A 161 -5.87 1.66 -1.05
N ASN A 162 -5.43 2.87 -1.41
CA ASN A 162 -4.47 3.63 -0.65
C ASN A 162 -5.11 4.84 0.02
N GLY A 163 -4.62 5.15 1.22
CA GLY A 163 -5.01 6.36 1.91
C GLY A 163 -4.10 7.52 1.57
N HIS A 164 -4.73 8.66 1.48
CA HIS A 164 -4.08 9.94 1.25
C HIS A 164 -4.59 10.96 2.25
N ALA A 165 -3.75 11.90 2.63
CA ALA A 165 -4.16 13.08 3.36
C ALA A 165 -3.56 14.31 2.69
N LYS A 166 -4.33 15.39 2.61
CA LYS A 166 -3.86 16.69 2.11
C LYS A 166 -3.45 17.59 3.27
N LYS A 167 -2.46 18.43 3.03
CA LYS A 167 -2.05 19.49 3.95
C LYS A 167 -2.95 20.71 3.84
N ASP A 168 -3.46 20.97 2.65
CA ASP A 168 -4.39 22.06 2.41
C ASP A 168 -5.70 21.82 3.16
N MET A 169 -5.96 22.61 4.18
CA MET A 169 -7.12 22.49 5.06
C MET A 169 -8.45 22.81 4.39
N THR A 170 -8.44 23.35 3.17
CA THR A 170 -9.67 23.51 2.37
C THR A 170 -10.30 22.17 1.99
N TYR A 171 -9.52 21.07 2.04
CA TYR A 171 -9.97 19.70 1.82
C TYR A 171 -10.38 18.96 3.10
N ARG A 172 -10.47 19.65 4.22
CA ARG A 172 -10.88 19.04 5.49
C ARG A 172 -12.24 18.35 5.35
N ASN A 173 -12.31 17.10 5.82
CA ASN A 173 -13.53 16.30 5.75
C ASN A 173 -13.88 15.55 7.05
N ASP A 174 -13.13 15.79 8.12
CA ASP A 174 -13.31 15.19 9.45
C ASP A 174 -13.34 13.64 9.43
N MET A 175 -12.67 13.06 8.43
CA MET A 175 -12.51 11.63 8.28
C MET A 175 -11.09 11.18 8.65
N THR A 176 -10.99 9.95 9.09
CA THR A 176 -9.73 9.21 9.19
C THR A 176 -9.80 7.92 8.42
N ASN A 177 -8.70 7.51 7.84
CA ASN A 177 -8.57 6.18 7.26
C ASN A 177 -7.20 5.59 7.56
N PHE A 178 -7.14 4.28 7.64
CA PHE A 178 -5.90 3.51 7.79
C PHE A 178 -6.06 2.12 7.20
N GLY A 179 -4.96 1.51 6.81
CA GLY A 179 -4.96 0.11 6.42
C GLY A 179 -5.01 -0.80 7.64
N ILE A 180 -5.72 -1.90 7.54
CA ILE A 180 -5.63 -3.03 8.46
C ILE A 180 -4.91 -4.13 7.71
N LEU A 181 -3.65 -4.32 8.04
CA LEU A 181 -2.77 -5.26 7.37
C LEU A 181 -2.65 -6.53 8.19
N MET A 182 -2.98 -7.63 7.55
CA MET A 182 -2.83 -8.97 8.08
C MET A 182 -1.54 -9.60 7.51
N GLU A 183 -0.68 -10.07 8.38
CA GLU A 183 0.48 -10.88 8.02
C GLU A 183 0.18 -12.35 8.30
N ILE A 184 0.28 -13.18 7.26
CA ILE A 184 0.01 -14.63 7.33
C ILE A 184 1.32 -15.37 7.08
N LYS A 185 1.69 -16.24 8.01
CA LYS A 185 2.88 -17.10 7.92
C LYS A 185 2.52 -18.47 7.35
N GLY A 186 3.51 -19.15 6.81
CA GLY A 186 3.36 -20.54 6.36
C GLY A 186 2.58 -20.73 5.06
N ILE A 187 2.32 -19.66 4.31
CA ILE A 187 1.73 -19.75 2.98
C ILE A 187 2.80 -20.25 1.99
N ASP A 188 2.49 -21.35 1.31
CA ASP A 188 3.29 -21.78 0.16
C ASP A 188 3.09 -20.81 -1.00
N LYS A 189 4.18 -20.45 -1.70
CA LYS A 189 4.19 -19.48 -2.81
C LYS A 189 3.44 -18.17 -2.48
N PRO A 190 3.87 -17.44 -1.47
CA PRO A 190 3.11 -16.31 -0.91
C PRO A 190 2.82 -15.21 -1.94
N PHE A 191 3.68 -15.03 -2.92
CA PHE A 191 3.47 -14.07 -4.01
C PHE A 191 2.30 -14.45 -4.91
N ASP A 192 2.25 -15.71 -5.35
CA ASP A 192 1.18 -16.19 -6.24
C ASP A 192 -0.15 -16.23 -5.48
N TRP A 193 -0.13 -16.70 -4.24
CA TRP A 193 -1.31 -16.72 -3.37
C TRP A 193 -1.92 -15.32 -3.17
N SER A 194 -1.07 -14.31 -2.88
CA SER A 194 -1.55 -12.95 -2.66
C SER A 194 -2.17 -12.33 -3.93
N ARG A 195 -1.61 -12.62 -5.10
CA ARG A 195 -2.16 -12.17 -6.40
C ARG A 195 -3.54 -12.79 -6.67
N GLU A 196 -3.70 -14.09 -6.42
CA GLU A 196 -4.98 -14.77 -6.59
C GLU A 196 -6.03 -14.25 -5.59
N ALA A 197 -5.67 -14.02 -4.33
CA ALA A 197 -6.56 -13.44 -3.34
C ALA A 197 -7.07 -12.05 -3.76
N VAL A 198 -6.17 -11.17 -4.20
CA VAL A 198 -6.55 -9.84 -4.71
C VAL A 198 -7.45 -9.93 -5.93
N LYS A 199 -7.14 -10.84 -6.87
CA LYS A 199 -7.96 -11.06 -8.07
C LYS A 199 -9.38 -11.52 -7.74
N LYS A 200 -9.55 -12.44 -6.79
CA LYS A 200 -10.86 -12.87 -6.32
C LYS A 200 -11.68 -11.71 -5.73
N LEU A 201 -11.06 -10.89 -4.88
CA LEU A 201 -11.70 -9.71 -4.33
C LEU A 201 -12.16 -8.73 -5.41
N GLN A 202 -11.41 -8.54 -6.48
CA GLN A 202 -11.78 -7.66 -7.59
C GLN A 202 -12.93 -8.19 -8.44
N ILE A 203 -12.91 -9.50 -8.76
CA ILE A 203 -13.97 -10.14 -9.53
C ILE A 203 -15.32 -10.01 -8.81
N ALA A 204 -15.31 -10.08 -7.49
CA ALA A 204 -16.51 -9.91 -6.68
C ALA A 204 -17.03 -8.46 -6.62
N GLY A 205 -16.32 -7.51 -7.23
CA GLY A 205 -16.69 -6.09 -7.19
C GLY A 205 -16.57 -5.47 -5.80
N THR A 206 -15.96 -6.18 -4.87
CA THR A 206 -15.77 -5.75 -3.50
C THR A 206 -14.44 -5.02 -3.38
N GLY A 207 -14.52 -3.73 -3.11
CA GLY A 207 -13.38 -3.05 -2.55
C GLY A 207 -13.06 -3.66 -1.17
N THR A 208 -11.80 -3.86 -0.89
CA THR A 208 -11.34 -4.26 0.45
C THR A 208 -11.40 -3.08 1.42
N TYR A 209 -12.57 -2.51 1.54
CA TYR A 209 -12.83 -1.29 2.29
C TYR A 209 -14.02 -1.52 3.23
N TYR A 210 -13.85 -1.21 4.50
CA TYR A 210 -14.86 -1.35 5.52
C TYR A 210 -15.14 0.00 6.19
N SER A 211 -16.40 0.36 6.35
CA SER A 211 -16.85 1.46 7.19
C SER A 211 -17.94 0.99 8.14
N PRO A 212 -17.84 1.29 9.43
CA PRO A 212 -18.83 0.89 10.41
C PRO A 212 -20.13 1.70 10.34
N SER A 213 -20.19 2.77 9.54
CA SER A 213 -21.38 3.61 9.44
C SER A 213 -22.14 3.34 8.15
N ASP A 214 -23.37 2.90 8.25
CA ASP A 214 -24.30 2.67 7.14
C ASP A 214 -24.65 3.94 6.36
N ARG A 215 -24.09 5.10 6.73
CA ARG A 215 -24.50 6.41 6.23
C ARG A 215 -23.39 7.43 6.17
N ILE A 216 -22.27 7.12 5.55
CA ILE A 216 -21.35 8.21 5.16
C ILE A 216 -21.82 8.74 3.79
N PRO A 217 -22.34 9.97 3.73
CA PRO A 217 -22.73 10.58 2.47
C PRO A 217 -21.54 10.65 1.53
N SER A 218 -21.78 10.31 0.29
CA SER A 218 -20.80 10.44 -0.76
C SER A 218 -20.45 11.89 -1.01
N GLN A 219 -19.37 12.38 -0.48
CA GLN A 219 -18.74 13.56 -1.04
C GLN A 219 -17.80 13.11 -2.16
N THR A 220 -18.32 13.10 -3.37
CA THR A 220 -17.51 13.05 -4.58
C THR A 220 -16.94 14.43 -4.79
N SER A 221 -15.75 14.70 -4.31
CA SER A 221 -14.93 15.74 -4.88
C SER A 221 -14.16 15.12 -6.05
N GLU A 222 -14.24 15.73 -7.19
CA GLU A 222 -13.53 15.52 -8.44
C GLU A 222 -12.30 14.62 -8.37
N GLY A 223 -12.42 13.42 -8.86
CA GLY A 223 -11.36 12.44 -8.93
C GLY A 223 -11.89 11.04 -8.65
N ASN A 224 -11.31 10.04 -9.24
CA ASN A 224 -11.69 8.63 -9.22
C ASN A 224 -11.63 7.99 -7.81
N PHE A 225 -12.39 8.51 -6.87
CA PHE A 225 -12.49 7.96 -5.53
C PHE A 225 -13.65 6.95 -5.48
N VAL A 226 -13.31 5.69 -5.27
CA VAL A 226 -14.30 4.66 -5.01
C VAL A 226 -14.62 4.67 -3.52
N ARG A 227 -15.90 4.72 -3.23
CA ARG A 227 -16.43 4.71 -1.89
C ARG A 227 -16.41 3.36 -1.24
N CYS A 228 -16.39 3.49 0.04
CA CYS A 228 -16.73 2.49 1.02
C CYS A 228 -17.94 1.66 0.62
N VAL A 229 -17.73 0.39 0.48
CA VAL A 229 -18.82 -0.56 0.54
C VAL A 229 -18.76 -1.16 1.94
N VAL A 230 -19.81 -0.93 2.73
CA VAL A 230 -20.08 -1.74 3.91
C VAL A 230 -20.07 -3.18 3.44
N VAL A 231 -19.26 -4.01 4.05
CA VAL A 231 -19.26 -5.43 3.72
C VAL A 231 -20.50 -6.03 4.40
N GLU A 232 -21.67 -5.81 3.82
CA GLU A 232 -22.90 -6.52 4.18
C GLU A 232 -22.77 -8.00 3.83
N ASN A 233 -21.90 -8.31 2.87
CA ASN A 233 -21.61 -9.65 2.44
C ASN A 233 -20.13 -9.98 2.61
N MET A 234 -19.82 -10.86 3.56
CA MET A 234 -18.47 -11.34 3.85
C MET A 234 -18.00 -12.43 2.89
N GLU A 235 -18.87 -12.94 2.04
CA GLU A 235 -18.56 -14.06 1.14
C GLU A 235 -17.32 -13.83 0.27
N PRO A 236 -17.13 -12.66 -0.37
CA PRO A 236 -15.93 -12.42 -1.15
C PRO A 236 -14.64 -12.39 -0.33
N LEU A 237 -14.70 -11.91 0.91
CA LEU A 237 -13.56 -11.94 1.80
C LEU A 237 -13.24 -13.37 2.24
N HIS A 238 -14.27 -14.16 2.54
CA HIS A 238 -14.14 -15.59 2.87
C HIS A 238 -13.54 -16.38 1.70
N ASP A 239 -14.00 -16.12 0.47
CA ASP A 239 -13.47 -16.79 -0.72
C ASP A 239 -12.01 -16.43 -1.02
N ALA A 240 -11.63 -15.17 -0.81
CA ALA A 240 -10.28 -14.68 -1.10
C ALA A 240 -9.26 -15.07 -0.03
N LEU A 241 -9.61 -14.98 1.24
CA LEU A 241 -8.71 -15.08 2.39
C LEU A 241 -8.90 -16.36 3.22
N GLY A 242 -10.02 -17.05 3.04
CA GLY A 242 -10.50 -18.08 3.94
C GLY A 242 -11.32 -17.48 5.09
N ILE A 243 -12.27 -18.27 5.60
CA ILE A 243 -13.24 -17.82 6.64
C ILE A 243 -12.53 -17.31 7.89
N GLU A 244 -11.54 -18.03 8.38
CA GLU A 244 -10.82 -17.70 9.61
C GLU A 244 -10.07 -16.36 9.48
N ASN A 245 -9.30 -16.19 8.41
CA ASN A 245 -8.56 -14.95 8.17
C ASN A 245 -9.46 -13.73 7.97
N ALA A 246 -10.56 -13.90 7.27
CA ALA A 246 -11.55 -12.84 7.10
C ALA A 246 -12.17 -12.43 8.45
N ASN A 247 -12.52 -13.40 9.29
CA ASN A 247 -13.06 -13.15 10.62
C ASN A 247 -12.07 -12.42 11.53
N TYR A 248 -10.77 -12.73 11.46
CA TYR A 248 -9.75 -11.97 12.20
C TYR A 248 -9.74 -10.48 11.86
N ILE A 249 -9.94 -10.11 10.58
CA ILE A 249 -10.04 -8.72 10.17
C ILE A 249 -11.27 -8.05 10.79
N VAL A 250 -12.43 -8.71 10.72
CA VAL A 250 -13.68 -8.17 11.27
C VAL A 250 -13.61 -8.02 12.79
N ASP A 251 -13.08 -9.01 13.48
CA ASP A 251 -12.92 -8.96 14.93
C ASP A 251 -11.92 -7.88 15.35
N PHE A 252 -10.86 -7.66 14.58
CA PHE A 252 -9.93 -6.56 14.80
C PHE A 252 -10.65 -5.20 14.71
N ILE A 253 -11.52 -5.02 13.70
CA ILE A 253 -12.30 -3.79 13.52
C ILE A 253 -13.28 -3.59 14.67
N LYS A 254 -14.07 -4.61 15.00
CA LYS A 254 -15.04 -4.55 16.10
C LYS A 254 -14.40 -4.26 17.44
N ASP A 255 -13.19 -4.74 17.64
CA ASP A 255 -12.45 -4.50 18.87
C ASP A 255 -11.87 -3.08 18.96
N MET A 256 -11.63 -2.42 17.81
CA MET A 256 -11.16 -1.03 17.79
C MET A 256 -12.27 -0.01 18.02
N THR A 257 -13.51 -0.33 17.65
CA THR A 257 -14.69 0.53 17.79
C THR A 257 -15.43 0.21 19.08
#